data_28201d2000b90574353bcc40a1371534
#
_entry.id   28201d2000b90574353bcc40a1371534
#
_cell.length_a   1.000
_cell.length_b   1.000
_cell.length_c   1.000
_cell.angle_alpha   90.00
_cell.angle_beta   90.00
_cell.angle_gamma   90.00
#
_symmetry.space_group_name_H-M   'P 1'
#
loop_
_entity.id
_entity.type
_entity.pdbx_description
1 polymer ?
#
loop_
_entity_poly.entity_id
_entity_poly.type
_entity_poly.pdbx_seq_one_letter_code
_entity_poly.pdbx_strand_id
1 'polypeptide(L)'
;MSAARMTISIRNLKEIADLLNTVVNEAKFKLDANGLSVKAVDPAHVAMISIDVPREMFLDFQVEGEDEISLDIEKLKSIIRLANSTDSVTMIKEKEKLKFEINNITKSVSLLDNNTVFTPRVPQIASESYVVLSKSELERGLKAAEDVSDSIKFLLSPDDFKARSISDSEESELILTREMLKEIKCGTPVKSSYPLEYLLKLIKSLSSAEDLKLGFKDDYPLTIEFTFGSSKSGEARAISGSFLLAPRMEQ
;
A
#
# COMPACT_ATOMS: atom_id res chain seq x y z
N MET A 1 6.59 -7.65 31.65
CA MET A 1 6.23 -7.61 30.22
C MET A 1 6.26 -6.14 29.84
N SER A 2 7.20 -5.73 29.02
CA SER A 2 7.32 -4.36 28.54
C SER A 2 6.11 -4.09 27.62
N ALA A 3 5.36 -3.02 27.88
CA ALA A 3 4.24 -2.63 27.05
C ALA A 3 4.82 -1.92 25.82
N ALA A 4 4.57 -2.42 24.62
CA ALA A 4 4.92 -1.69 23.40
C ALA A 4 4.15 -0.36 23.39
N ARG A 5 4.88 0.75 23.24
CA ARG A 5 4.33 2.10 23.13
C ARG A 5 4.87 2.78 21.89
N MET A 6 3.99 3.33 21.08
CA MET A 6 4.38 4.02 19.85
C MET A 6 3.43 5.18 19.55
N THR A 7 3.99 6.28 19.08
CA THR A 7 3.23 7.49 18.71
C THR A 7 3.51 7.82 17.26
N ILE A 8 2.46 7.94 16.45
CA ILE A 8 2.54 8.21 15.00
C ILE A 8 1.55 9.31 14.62
N SER A 9 1.84 10.04 13.53
CA SER A 9 0.89 11.00 12.98
C SER A 9 -0.38 10.31 12.48
N ILE A 10 -1.53 10.93 12.70
CA ILE A 10 -2.81 10.42 12.21
C ILE A 10 -2.83 10.25 10.69
N ARG A 11 -2.16 11.13 9.95
CA ARG A 11 -2.07 11.04 8.48
C ARG A 11 -1.40 9.75 8.04
N ASN A 12 -0.25 9.42 8.63
CA ASN A 12 0.47 8.20 8.30
C ASN A 12 -0.33 6.96 8.69
N LEU A 13 -0.90 6.93 9.90
CA LEU A 13 -1.72 5.79 10.35
C LEU A 13 -2.97 5.60 9.49
N LYS A 14 -3.61 6.71 9.07
CA LYS A 14 -4.77 6.66 8.17
C LYS A 14 -4.41 6.05 6.82
N GLU A 15 -3.32 6.50 6.20
CA GLU A 15 -2.89 6.00 4.91
C GLU A 15 -2.51 4.50 4.98
N ILE A 16 -1.83 4.07 6.05
CA ILE A 16 -1.56 2.65 6.32
C ILE A 16 -2.87 1.85 6.42
N ALA A 17 -3.83 2.33 7.21
CA ALA A 17 -5.11 1.64 7.40
C ALA A 17 -5.94 1.58 6.10
N ASP A 18 -5.96 2.67 5.32
CA ASP A 18 -6.67 2.72 4.04
C ASP A 18 -6.03 1.78 3.01
N LEU A 19 -4.70 1.72 2.94
CA LEU A 19 -3.96 0.79 2.09
C LEU A 19 -4.25 -0.68 2.46
N LEU A 20 -4.19 -1.04 3.73
CA LEU A 20 -4.49 -2.40 4.18
C LEU A 20 -5.94 -2.78 3.87
N ASN A 21 -6.89 -1.85 4.04
CA ASN A 21 -8.31 -2.09 3.77
C ASN A 21 -8.62 -2.33 2.27
N THR A 22 -7.68 -2.05 1.37
CA THR A 22 -7.83 -2.43 -0.05
C THR A 22 -7.72 -3.94 -0.28
N VAL A 23 -7.11 -4.65 0.66
CA VAL A 23 -6.75 -6.07 0.54
C VAL A 23 -7.42 -6.91 1.61
N VAL A 24 -7.47 -6.45 2.88
CA VAL A 24 -7.94 -7.23 4.02
C VAL A 24 -8.78 -6.41 5.01
N ASN A 25 -9.58 -7.12 5.80
CA ASN A 25 -10.31 -6.53 6.94
C ASN A 25 -9.58 -6.71 8.28
N GLU A 26 -8.61 -7.63 8.36
CA GLU A 26 -7.82 -7.93 9.56
C GLU A 26 -6.35 -8.02 9.18
N ALA A 27 -5.47 -7.43 9.99
CA ALA A 27 -4.04 -7.43 9.72
C ALA A 27 -3.22 -7.69 10.98
N LYS A 28 -2.09 -8.39 10.80
CA LYS A 28 -1.08 -8.62 11.82
C LYS A 28 0.11 -7.71 11.57
N PHE A 29 0.34 -6.83 12.51
CA PHE A 29 1.49 -5.94 12.55
C PHE A 29 2.61 -6.58 13.36
N LYS A 30 3.81 -6.61 12.81
CA LYS A 30 5.03 -7.02 13.49
C LYS A 30 5.80 -5.80 13.95
N LEU A 31 6.28 -5.84 15.17
CA LEU A 31 7.06 -4.79 15.81
C LEU A 31 8.43 -5.33 16.16
N ASP A 32 9.46 -4.57 15.87
CA ASP A 32 10.83 -4.86 16.30
C ASP A 32 11.60 -3.56 16.54
N ALA A 33 12.90 -3.63 16.80
CA ALA A 33 13.74 -2.47 17.05
C ALA A 33 13.82 -1.49 15.86
N ASN A 34 13.52 -1.95 14.63
CA ASN A 34 13.61 -1.17 13.41
C ASN A 34 12.30 -0.43 13.07
N GLY A 35 11.19 -0.85 13.69
CA GLY A 35 9.89 -0.22 13.46
C GLY A 35 8.73 -1.20 13.40
N LEU A 36 7.78 -0.94 12.51
CA LEU A 36 6.59 -1.74 12.32
C LEU A 36 6.52 -2.24 10.87
N SER A 37 6.18 -3.50 10.67
CA SER A 37 5.92 -4.06 9.35
C SER A 37 4.59 -4.81 9.32
N VAL A 38 3.95 -4.83 8.16
CA VAL A 38 2.71 -5.57 7.93
C VAL A 38 2.68 -6.13 6.52
N LYS A 39 2.20 -7.37 6.39
CA LYS A 39 2.01 -8.06 5.11
C LYS A 39 0.64 -8.70 5.10
N ALA A 40 -0.10 -8.48 4.02
CA ALA A 40 -1.45 -9.01 3.87
C ALA A 40 -1.69 -9.49 2.44
N VAL A 41 -2.57 -10.46 2.29
CA VAL A 41 -3.05 -10.99 1.00
C VAL A 41 -4.57 -11.09 1.06
N ASP A 42 -5.23 -10.73 -0.03
CA ASP A 42 -6.68 -10.83 -0.12
C ASP A 42 -7.17 -12.29 -0.12
N PRO A 43 -8.42 -12.56 0.26
CA PRO A 43 -8.94 -13.93 0.33
C PRO A 43 -8.89 -14.70 -1.00
N ALA A 44 -8.93 -14.00 -2.14
CA ALA A 44 -8.82 -14.60 -3.47
C ALA A 44 -7.37 -14.86 -3.91
N HIS A 45 -6.38 -14.42 -3.13
CA HIS A 45 -4.95 -14.49 -3.46
C HIS A 45 -4.57 -13.78 -4.77
N VAL A 46 -5.31 -12.74 -5.13
CA VAL A 46 -5.10 -11.89 -6.32
C VAL A 46 -4.19 -10.72 -6.01
N ALA A 47 -4.35 -10.12 -4.82
CA ALA A 47 -3.58 -8.95 -4.41
C ALA A 47 -2.86 -9.18 -3.09
N MET A 48 -1.65 -8.66 -2.99
CA MET A 48 -0.85 -8.69 -1.77
C MET A 48 -0.25 -7.31 -1.50
N ILE A 49 -0.19 -6.91 -0.24
CA ILE A 49 0.45 -5.66 0.18
C ILE A 49 1.49 -5.93 1.26
N SER A 50 2.59 -5.21 1.20
CA SER A 50 3.60 -5.13 2.27
C SER A 50 3.87 -3.66 2.56
N ILE A 51 3.91 -3.29 3.84
CA ILE A 51 4.21 -1.92 4.30
C ILE A 51 5.25 -2.02 5.41
N ASP A 52 6.32 -1.24 5.28
CA ASP A 52 7.39 -1.10 6.27
C ASP A 52 7.43 0.34 6.76
N VAL A 53 7.23 0.52 8.07
CA VAL A 53 7.22 1.81 8.76
C VAL A 53 8.48 1.88 9.62
N PRO A 54 9.54 2.56 9.16
CA PRO A 54 10.76 2.72 9.94
C PRO A 54 10.49 3.38 11.28
N ARG A 55 11.27 3.03 12.30
CA ARG A 55 11.18 3.61 13.65
C ARG A 55 11.15 5.14 13.63
N GLU A 56 11.87 5.77 12.73
CA GLU A 56 12.01 7.21 12.59
C GLU A 56 10.74 7.91 12.10
N MET A 57 9.78 7.15 11.60
CA MET A 57 8.46 7.67 11.22
C MET A 57 7.52 7.83 12.42
N PHE A 58 7.92 7.30 13.58
CA PHE A 58 7.21 7.49 14.84
C PHE A 58 7.76 8.72 15.60
N LEU A 59 6.90 9.41 16.31
CA LEU A 59 7.27 10.51 17.22
C LEU A 59 7.87 9.98 18.51
N ASP A 60 7.43 8.81 18.94
CA ASP A 60 7.95 8.03 20.07
C ASP A 60 7.79 6.55 19.72
N PHE A 61 8.80 5.73 19.99
CA PHE A 61 8.81 4.32 19.70
C PHE A 61 9.57 3.55 20.77
N GLN A 62 8.83 2.88 21.62
CA GLN A 62 9.34 2.08 22.74
C GLN A 62 8.84 0.65 22.60
N VAL A 63 9.61 -0.17 21.93
CA VAL A 63 9.35 -1.59 21.72
C VAL A 63 10.60 -2.37 22.13
N GLU A 64 10.45 -3.31 23.05
CA GLU A 64 11.53 -4.18 23.50
C GLU A 64 11.36 -5.56 22.87
N GLY A 65 12.38 -5.96 22.07
CA GLY A 65 12.36 -7.25 21.36
C GLY A 65 11.41 -7.25 20.18
N GLU A 66 10.84 -8.40 19.91
CA GLU A 66 9.83 -8.60 18.84
C GLU A 66 8.44 -8.76 19.46
N ASP A 67 7.44 -8.18 18.83
CA ASP A 67 6.04 -8.30 19.25
C ASP A 67 5.11 -8.32 18.04
N GLU A 68 3.89 -8.79 18.23
CA GLU A 68 2.85 -8.85 17.20
C GLU A 68 1.53 -8.27 17.72
N ILE A 69 0.84 -7.53 16.85
CA ILE A 69 -0.46 -6.92 17.12
C ILE A 69 -1.39 -7.26 15.96
N SER A 70 -2.45 -8.03 16.22
CA SER A 70 -3.49 -8.34 15.23
C SER A 70 -4.75 -7.51 15.50
N LEU A 71 -5.22 -6.80 14.47
CA LEU A 71 -6.33 -5.84 14.57
C LEU A 71 -7.32 -6.00 13.42
N ASP A 72 -8.57 -5.71 13.74
CA ASP A 72 -9.62 -5.38 12.78
C ASP A 72 -9.39 -3.96 12.24
N ILE A 73 -9.24 -3.84 10.93
CA ILE A 73 -8.90 -2.57 10.26
C ILE A 73 -10.05 -1.56 10.32
N GLU A 74 -11.31 -2.00 10.28
CA GLU A 74 -12.46 -1.08 10.42
C GLU A 74 -12.54 -0.50 11.84
N LYS A 75 -12.19 -1.29 12.87
CA LYS A 75 -12.05 -0.75 14.23
C LYS A 75 -10.94 0.28 14.33
N LEU A 76 -9.77 0.01 13.71
CA LEU A 76 -8.68 0.98 13.64
C LEU A 76 -9.14 2.26 12.94
N LYS A 77 -9.80 2.17 11.78
CA LYS A 77 -10.35 3.32 11.05
C LYS A 77 -11.39 4.10 11.87
N SER A 78 -12.21 3.41 12.67
CA SER A 78 -13.16 4.07 13.56
C SER A 78 -12.50 4.94 14.63
N ILE A 79 -11.30 4.57 15.06
CA ILE A 79 -10.50 5.35 16.01
C ILE A 79 -9.85 6.55 15.31
N ILE A 80 -9.28 6.32 14.13
CA ILE A 80 -8.66 7.38 13.32
C ILE A 80 -9.64 8.51 13.02
N ARG A 81 -10.93 8.21 12.79
CA ARG A 81 -11.99 9.22 12.57
C ARG A 81 -12.27 10.14 13.76
N LEU A 82 -11.78 9.82 14.96
CA LEU A 82 -11.89 10.68 16.15
C LEU A 82 -10.87 11.81 16.18
N ALA A 83 -9.86 11.74 15.33
CA ALA A 83 -8.73 12.66 15.29
C ALA A 83 -8.83 13.66 14.13
N ASN A 84 -8.20 14.82 14.30
CA ASN A 84 -7.97 15.75 13.22
C ASN A 84 -6.70 15.35 12.42
N SER A 85 -6.58 15.82 11.20
CA SER A 85 -5.46 15.48 10.31
C SER A 85 -4.08 15.91 10.83
N THR A 86 -4.02 16.84 11.76
CA THR A 86 -2.78 17.35 12.38
C THR A 86 -2.42 16.65 13.69
N ASP A 87 -3.31 15.79 14.19
CA ASP A 87 -3.11 15.10 15.46
C ASP A 87 -2.09 13.96 15.32
N SER A 88 -1.63 13.48 16.45
CA SER A 88 -0.91 12.22 16.60
C SER A 88 -1.70 11.28 17.49
N VAL A 89 -1.46 9.99 17.35
CA VAL A 89 -2.03 8.96 18.18
C VAL A 89 -0.93 8.17 18.87
N THR A 90 -1.09 7.95 20.18
CA THR A 90 -0.25 7.03 20.94
C THR A 90 -0.98 5.70 21.07
N MET A 91 -0.32 4.64 20.67
CA MET A 91 -0.79 3.25 20.77
C MET A 91 0.01 2.54 21.86
N ILE A 92 -0.70 1.92 22.80
CA ILE A 92 -0.10 1.20 23.93
C ILE A 92 -0.69 -0.20 23.97
N LYS A 93 0.16 -1.22 23.83
CA LYS A 93 -0.27 -2.61 23.93
C LYS A 93 -0.39 -3.00 25.41
N GLU A 94 -1.57 -3.41 25.81
CA GLU A 94 -1.90 -3.88 27.16
C GLU A 94 -2.49 -5.29 27.08
N LYS A 95 -1.68 -6.34 27.31
CA LYS A 95 -2.10 -7.75 27.22
C LYS A 95 -2.91 -8.05 25.94
N GLU A 96 -4.24 -8.14 26.07
CA GLU A 96 -5.17 -8.48 24.99
C GLU A 96 -5.87 -7.25 24.38
N LYS A 97 -5.41 -6.05 24.69
CA LYS A 97 -5.98 -4.79 24.19
C LYS A 97 -4.91 -3.89 23.63
N LEU A 98 -5.29 -3.10 22.63
CA LEU A 98 -4.54 -1.94 22.18
C LEU A 98 -5.29 -0.69 22.61
N LYS A 99 -4.65 0.11 23.44
CA LYS A 99 -5.14 1.39 23.92
C LYS A 99 -4.63 2.49 22.98
N PHE A 100 -5.52 3.38 22.58
CA PHE A 100 -5.25 4.55 21.76
C PHE A 100 -5.49 5.81 22.57
N GLU A 101 -4.54 6.72 22.56
CA GLU A 101 -4.62 8.04 23.18
C GLU A 101 -4.49 9.11 22.08
N ILE A 102 -5.54 9.92 21.92
CA ILE A 102 -5.63 11.02 20.95
C ILE A 102 -6.09 12.24 21.70
N ASN A 103 -5.19 13.21 21.93
CA ASN A 103 -5.46 14.40 22.75
C ASN A 103 -6.05 14.00 24.13
N ASN A 104 -7.31 14.33 24.38
CA ASN A 104 -8.04 14.02 25.61
C ASN A 104 -8.98 12.80 25.48
N ILE A 105 -8.90 12.05 24.37
CA ILE A 105 -9.70 10.86 24.13
C ILE A 105 -8.82 9.63 24.33
N THR A 106 -9.34 8.68 25.11
CA THR A 106 -8.76 7.35 25.26
C THR A 106 -9.75 6.30 24.81
N LYS A 107 -9.33 5.40 23.93
CA LYS A 107 -10.16 4.28 23.47
C LYS A 107 -9.33 3.00 23.41
N SER A 108 -9.88 1.89 23.88
CA SER A 108 -9.22 0.58 23.81
C SER A 108 -10.01 -0.38 22.94
N VAL A 109 -9.31 -1.19 22.15
CA VAL A 109 -9.90 -2.28 21.35
C VAL A 109 -9.25 -3.59 21.74
N SER A 110 -10.02 -4.67 21.71
CA SER A 110 -9.46 -6.01 21.89
C SER A 110 -8.65 -6.41 20.68
N LEU A 111 -7.47 -6.99 20.92
CA LEU A 111 -6.64 -7.60 19.90
C LEU A 111 -7.29 -8.91 19.42
N LEU A 112 -7.03 -9.25 18.17
CA LEU A 112 -7.33 -10.57 17.63
C LEU A 112 -6.24 -11.55 18.04
N ASP A 113 -6.55 -12.84 18.04
CA ASP A 113 -5.53 -13.88 18.25
C ASP A 113 -4.54 -13.86 17.08
N ASN A 114 -3.24 -13.67 17.39
CA ASN A 114 -2.18 -13.65 16.38
C ASN A 114 -2.09 -14.95 15.57
N ASN A 115 -2.59 -16.08 16.09
CA ASN A 115 -2.59 -17.35 15.37
C ASN A 115 -3.70 -17.44 14.31
N THR A 116 -4.73 -16.62 14.40
CA THR A 116 -5.86 -16.62 13.45
C THR A 116 -5.64 -15.69 12.26
N VAL A 117 -4.80 -14.66 12.41
CA VAL A 117 -4.52 -13.71 11.33
C VAL A 117 -3.30 -14.18 10.53
N PHE A 118 -3.55 -14.54 9.28
CA PHE A 118 -2.53 -15.05 8.39
C PHE A 118 -1.55 -13.96 7.94
N THR A 119 -0.25 -14.26 7.97
CA THR A 119 0.80 -13.41 7.40
C THR A 119 1.41 -14.12 6.18
N PRO A 120 1.24 -13.59 4.97
CA PRO A 120 1.77 -14.22 3.76
C PRO A 120 3.28 -14.11 3.67
N ARG A 121 3.90 -15.05 2.94
CA ARG A 121 5.26 -14.89 2.44
C ARG A 121 5.19 -14.10 1.15
N VAL A 122 5.81 -12.92 1.12
CA VAL A 122 5.89 -12.11 -0.10
C VAL A 122 6.92 -12.73 -1.02
N PRO A 123 6.55 -13.15 -2.24
CA PRO A 123 7.51 -13.65 -3.21
C PRO A 123 8.43 -12.50 -3.65
N GLN A 124 9.73 -12.77 -3.77
CA GLN A 124 10.65 -11.82 -4.37
C GLN A 124 10.49 -11.90 -5.89
N ILE A 125 9.71 -10.98 -6.44
CA ILE A 125 9.52 -10.86 -7.89
C ILE A 125 10.46 -9.78 -8.39
N ALA A 126 11.58 -10.18 -8.94
CA ALA A 126 12.46 -9.27 -9.68
C ALA A 126 11.90 -9.07 -11.09
N SER A 127 11.50 -7.87 -11.40
CA SER A 127 11.17 -7.49 -12.78
C SER A 127 12.37 -6.78 -13.41
N GLU A 128 12.88 -7.30 -14.52
CA GLU A 128 13.95 -6.66 -15.28
C GLU A 128 13.45 -5.41 -16.03
N SER A 129 12.14 -5.40 -16.32
CA SER A 129 11.46 -4.28 -16.96
C SER A 129 10.61 -3.54 -15.92
N TYR A 130 10.82 -2.22 -15.83
CA TYR A 130 10.04 -1.35 -14.94
C TYR A 130 9.97 0.08 -15.47
N VAL A 131 9.00 0.82 -14.93
CA VAL A 131 8.81 2.24 -15.17
C VAL A 131 8.55 2.96 -13.85
N VAL A 132 9.10 4.17 -13.69
CA VAL A 132 8.79 5.11 -12.62
C VAL A 132 8.02 6.27 -13.21
N LEU A 133 6.82 6.48 -12.70
CA LEU A 133 5.87 7.46 -13.21
C LEU A 133 5.13 8.18 -12.08
N SER A 134 4.56 9.33 -12.40
CA SER A 134 3.74 10.08 -11.45
C SER A 134 2.46 9.33 -11.11
N LYS A 135 2.16 9.20 -9.81
CA LYS A 135 0.92 8.62 -9.33
C LYS A 135 -0.31 9.32 -9.93
N SER A 136 -0.27 10.65 -10.06
CA SER A 136 -1.39 11.44 -10.59
C SER A 136 -1.69 11.13 -12.06
N GLU A 137 -0.67 10.88 -12.90
CA GLU A 137 -0.88 10.49 -14.29
C GLU A 137 -1.50 9.09 -14.40
N LEU A 138 -0.99 8.13 -13.62
CA LEU A 138 -1.60 6.80 -13.56
C LEU A 138 -3.06 6.86 -13.08
N GLU A 139 -3.34 7.63 -12.01
CA GLU A 139 -4.70 7.81 -11.49
C GLU A 139 -5.67 8.33 -12.54
N ARG A 140 -5.25 9.31 -13.36
CA ARG A 140 -6.05 9.84 -14.46
C ARG A 140 -6.36 8.78 -15.52
N GLY A 141 -5.33 7.98 -15.90
CA GLY A 141 -5.49 6.88 -16.86
C GLY A 141 -6.42 5.78 -16.35
N LEU A 142 -6.27 5.38 -15.07
CA LEU A 142 -7.14 4.37 -14.47
C LEU A 142 -8.59 4.84 -14.36
N LYS A 143 -8.82 6.12 -13.99
CA LYS A 143 -10.17 6.72 -13.96
C LYS A 143 -10.81 6.80 -15.34
N ALA A 144 -10.04 7.11 -16.39
CA ALA A 144 -10.54 7.11 -17.75
C ALA A 144 -10.92 5.71 -18.27
N ALA A 145 -10.39 4.66 -17.65
CA ALA A 145 -10.69 3.28 -17.98
C ALA A 145 -11.85 2.67 -17.17
N GLU A 146 -12.28 3.35 -16.06
CA GLU A 146 -13.20 2.79 -15.05
C GLU A 146 -14.55 2.33 -15.65
N ASP A 147 -15.10 3.13 -16.57
CA ASP A 147 -16.39 2.83 -17.21
C ASP A 147 -16.25 1.99 -18.49
N VAL A 148 -15.01 1.68 -18.93
CA VAL A 148 -14.75 0.99 -20.20
C VAL A 148 -14.72 -0.53 -20.01
N SER A 149 -13.95 -1.02 -19.04
CA SER A 149 -13.78 -2.45 -18.79
C SER A 149 -13.32 -2.72 -17.35
N ASP A 150 -13.55 -3.94 -16.87
CA ASP A 150 -13.07 -4.41 -15.57
C ASP A 150 -11.57 -4.79 -15.56
N SER A 151 -10.90 -4.68 -16.73
CA SER A 151 -9.48 -4.94 -16.89
C SER A 151 -8.75 -3.81 -17.63
N ILE A 152 -7.47 -3.67 -17.33
CA ILE A 152 -6.58 -2.74 -18.00
C ILE A 152 -5.31 -3.46 -18.45
N LYS A 153 -4.89 -3.22 -19.68
CA LYS A 153 -3.66 -3.76 -20.27
C LYS A 153 -2.56 -2.74 -20.14
N PHE A 154 -1.47 -3.12 -19.49
CA PHE A 154 -0.23 -2.35 -19.44
C PHE A 154 0.73 -2.83 -20.53
N LEU A 155 1.31 -1.88 -21.23
CA LEU A 155 2.34 -2.11 -22.24
C LEU A 155 3.53 -1.22 -21.90
N LEU A 156 4.71 -1.79 -21.86
CA LEU A 156 5.95 -1.07 -21.61
C LEU A 156 6.92 -1.37 -22.75
N SER A 157 7.41 -0.33 -23.39
CA SER A 157 8.44 -0.38 -24.43
C SER A 157 9.66 0.42 -23.99
N PRO A 158 10.79 0.42 -24.70
CA PRO A 158 11.90 1.31 -24.39
C PRO A 158 11.57 2.81 -24.45
N ASP A 159 10.50 3.19 -25.15
CA ASP A 159 10.16 4.57 -25.45
C ASP A 159 8.93 5.10 -24.72
N ASP A 160 8.04 4.21 -24.27
CA ASP A 160 6.78 4.62 -23.66
C ASP A 160 6.20 3.56 -22.70
N PHE A 161 5.29 4.04 -21.85
CA PHE A 161 4.35 3.22 -21.08
C PHE A 161 2.93 3.55 -21.54
N LYS A 162 2.13 2.51 -21.77
CA LYS A 162 0.70 2.65 -22.09
C LYS A 162 -0.16 1.84 -21.14
N ALA A 163 -1.33 2.41 -20.82
CA ALA A 163 -2.38 1.72 -20.08
C ALA A 163 -3.68 1.81 -20.91
N ARG A 164 -4.18 0.67 -21.40
CA ARG A 164 -5.27 0.59 -22.34
C ARG A 164 -6.39 -0.30 -21.82
N SER A 165 -7.63 0.17 -21.97
CA SER A 165 -8.85 -0.56 -21.65
C SER A 165 -9.78 -0.52 -22.87
N ILE A 166 -10.40 -1.65 -23.22
CA ILE A 166 -11.24 -1.79 -24.42
C ILE A 166 -12.49 -2.58 -24.06
N SER A 167 -13.62 -2.10 -24.58
CA SER A 167 -14.90 -2.82 -24.63
C SER A 167 -15.43 -2.83 -26.07
N ASP A 168 -16.60 -3.38 -26.27
CA ASP A 168 -17.24 -3.41 -27.58
C ASP A 168 -17.62 -2.02 -28.11
N SER A 169 -17.83 -1.05 -27.23
CA SER A 169 -18.33 0.29 -27.57
C SER A 169 -17.34 1.41 -27.25
N GLU A 170 -16.35 1.18 -26.40
CA GLU A 170 -15.48 2.23 -25.86
C GLU A 170 -14.04 1.76 -25.73
N GLU A 171 -13.13 2.71 -25.84
CA GLU A 171 -11.70 2.52 -25.62
C GLU A 171 -11.12 3.68 -24.83
N SER A 172 -10.23 3.38 -23.89
CA SER A 172 -9.45 4.36 -23.15
C SER A 172 -7.97 4.00 -23.21
N GLU A 173 -7.12 4.97 -23.48
CA GLU A 173 -5.68 4.79 -23.52
C GLU A 173 -4.94 5.96 -22.86
N LEU A 174 -4.10 5.66 -21.88
CA LEU A 174 -3.08 6.56 -21.36
C LEU A 174 -1.75 6.24 -22.07
N ILE A 175 -1.08 7.26 -22.60
CA ILE A 175 0.26 7.15 -23.19
C ILE A 175 1.19 8.09 -22.44
N LEU A 176 2.24 7.56 -21.85
CA LEU A 176 3.32 8.32 -21.22
C LEU A 176 4.62 8.06 -22.01
N THR A 177 5.06 9.06 -22.75
CA THR A 177 6.33 9.00 -23.49
C THR A 177 7.52 9.06 -22.52
N ARG A 178 8.70 8.66 -23.00
CA ARG A 178 9.93 8.64 -22.18
C ARG A 178 10.19 9.96 -21.45
N GLU A 179 9.87 11.09 -22.07
CA GLU A 179 10.06 12.43 -21.48
C GLU A 179 9.07 12.74 -20.33
N MET A 180 7.93 12.05 -20.31
CA MET A 180 6.92 12.17 -19.24
C MET A 180 7.19 11.23 -18.07
N LEU A 181 8.11 10.30 -18.21
CA LEU A 181 8.48 9.29 -17.22
C LEU A 181 9.71 9.74 -16.43
N LYS A 182 9.76 9.39 -15.14
CA LYS A 182 10.95 9.67 -14.32
C LYS A 182 12.08 8.68 -14.60
N GLU A 183 11.73 7.43 -14.82
CA GLU A 183 12.67 6.36 -15.16
C GLU A 183 11.95 5.29 -15.99
N ILE A 184 12.65 4.71 -16.94
CA ILE A 184 12.18 3.57 -17.72
C ILE A 184 13.35 2.62 -17.99
N LYS A 185 13.14 1.35 -17.67
CA LYS A 185 14.03 0.25 -17.99
C LYS A 185 13.23 -0.85 -18.66
N CYS A 186 13.47 -1.02 -19.96
CA CYS A 186 12.80 -2.03 -20.77
C CYS A 186 13.73 -2.39 -21.94
N GLY A 187 14.18 -3.64 -22.01
CA GLY A 187 15.03 -4.12 -23.11
C GLY A 187 14.20 -4.59 -24.30
N THR A 188 13.11 -5.30 -24.03
CA THR A 188 12.15 -5.77 -25.01
C THR A 188 10.74 -5.40 -24.55
N PRO A 189 9.86 -4.97 -25.46
CA PRO A 189 8.48 -4.65 -25.08
C PRO A 189 7.80 -5.79 -24.34
N VAL A 190 7.08 -5.45 -23.28
CA VAL A 190 6.32 -6.38 -22.44
C VAL A 190 4.88 -5.88 -22.27
N LYS A 191 3.95 -6.81 -22.07
CA LYS A 191 2.52 -6.50 -21.88
C LYS A 191 1.90 -7.45 -20.86
N SER A 192 0.94 -6.96 -20.09
CA SER A 192 0.14 -7.79 -19.20
C SER A 192 -1.17 -7.08 -18.86
N SER A 193 -2.23 -7.86 -18.61
CA SER A 193 -3.55 -7.34 -18.24
C SER A 193 -3.79 -7.55 -16.75
N TYR A 194 -4.46 -6.58 -16.09
CA TYR A 194 -4.71 -6.58 -14.65
C TYR A 194 -6.15 -6.19 -14.32
N PRO A 195 -6.71 -6.71 -13.21
CA PRO A 195 -8.03 -6.31 -12.76
C PRO A 195 -8.00 -4.84 -12.29
N LEU A 196 -8.80 -3.99 -12.95
CA LEU A 196 -8.78 -2.54 -12.77
C LEU A 196 -9.23 -2.12 -11.37
N GLU A 197 -10.20 -2.83 -10.78
CA GLU A 197 -10.74 -2.51 -9.46
C GLU A 197 -9.67 -2.45 -8.36
N TYR A 198 -8.71 -3.39 -8.36
CA TYR A 198 -7.61 -3.41 -7.38
C TYR A 198 -6.69 -2.20 -7.53
N LEU A 199 -6.38 -1.81 -8.76
CA LEU A 199 -5.54 -0.65 -9.05
C LEU A 199 -6.22 0.66 -8.62
N LEU A 200 -7.51 0.81 -8.91
CA LEU A 200 -8.30 1.98 -8.49
C LEU A 200 -8.35 2.10 -6.96
N LYS A 201 -8.60 1.00 -6.25
CA LYS A 201 -8.60 0.99 -4.78
C LYS A 201 -7.23 1.37 -4.20
N LEU A 202 -6.15 0.79 -4.73
CA LEU A 202 -4.78 1.10 -4.30
C LEU A 202 -4.46 2.58 -4.50
N ILE A 203 -4.64 3.09 -5.73
CA ILE A 203 -4.30 4.47 -6.08
C ILE A 203 -5.09 5.48 -5.25
N LYS A 204 -6.36 5.23 -5.00
CA LYS A 204 -7.22 6.06 -4.14
C LYS A 204 -6.73 6.10 -2.69
N SER A 205 -6.15 5.01 -2.20
CA SER A 205 -5.66 4.89 -0.83
C SER A 205 -4.28 5.51 -0.62
N LEU A 206 -3.48 5.65 -1.70
CA LEU A 206 -2.20 6.34 -1.71
C LEU A 206 -2.42 7.86 -1.76
N SER A 207 -2.55 8.50 -0.60
CA SER A 207 -2.88 9.93 -0.53
C SER A 207 -1.66 10.84 -0.65
N SER A 208 -0.49 10.40 -0.19
CA SER A 208 0.72 11.22 -0.12
C SER A 208 1.88 10.73 -0.99
N ALA A 209 1.75 9.58 -1.66
CA ALA A 209 2.73 9.11 -2.63
C ALA A 209 2.70 9.98 -3.90
N GLU A 210 3.88 10.39 -4.37
CA GLU A 210 4.02 11.19 -5.59
C GLU A 210 4.33 10.31 -6.79
N ASP A 211 5.21 9.34 -6.61
CA ASP A 211 5.72 8.46 -7.65
C ASP A 211 5.46 7.00 -7.34
N LEU A 212 5.31 6.24 -8.41
CA LEU A 212 5.13 4.80 -8.37
C LEU A 212 6.14 4.13 -9.29
N LYS A 213 6.73 3.04 -8.82
CA LYS A 213 7.55 2.17 -9.65
C LYS A 213 6.76 0.91 -9.97
N LEU A 214 6.46 0.72 -11.24
CA LEU A 214 5.71 -0.42 -11.78
C LEU A 214 6.69 -1.38 -12.45
N GLY A 215 6.73 -2.63 -11.99
CA GLY A 215 7.53 -3.69 -12.60
C GLY A 215 6.65 -4.86 -13.04
N PHE A 216 6.78 -5.32 -14.29
CA PHE A 216 6.05 -6.46 -14.82
C PHE A 216 6.74 -7.10 -16.03
N LYS A 217 6.26 -8.23 -16.46
CA LYS A 217 6.63 -8.96 -17.70
C LYS A 217 5.35 -9.45 -18.36
N ASP A 218 5.50 -10.13 -19.51
CA ASP A 218 4.35 -10.72 -20.20
C ASP A 218 3.61 -11.71 -19.30
N ASP A 219 2.30 -11.50 -19.16
CA ASP A 219 1.37 -12.33 -18.39
C ASP A 219 1.86 -12.69 -16.96
N TYR A 220 2.50 -11.72 -16.30
CA TYR A 220 3.14 -11.90 -15.01
C TYR A 220 2.61 -10.92 -13.96
N PRO A 221 2.71 -11.24 -12.64
CA PRO A 221 2.29 -10.33 -11.60
C PRO A 221 2.94 -8.94 -11.71
N LEU A 222 2.12 -7.91 -11.52
CA LEU A 222 2.55 -6.53 -11.40
C LEU A 222 3.06 -6.27 -9.99
N THR A 223 4.23 -5.67 -9.88
CA THR A 223 4.74 -5.10 -8.64
C THR A 223 4.64 -3.58 -8.71
N ILE A 224 4.01 -2.95 -7.73
CA ILE A 224 3.97 -1.50 -7.56
C ILE A 224 4.71 -1.16 -6.28
N GLU A 225 5.86 -0.52 -6.38
CA GLU A 225 6.62 0.00 -5.24
C GLU A 225 6.31 1.49 -5.07
N PHE A 226 6.14 1.93 -3.83
CA PHE A 226 5.82 3.31 -3.50
C PHE A 226 6.39 3.71 -2.14
N THR A 227 6.56 5.01 -1.95
CA THR A 227 6.88 5.61 -0.66
C THR A 227 5.85 6.69 -0.33
N PHE A 228 5.55 6.84 0.94
CA PHE A 228 4.60 7.84 1.42
C PHE A 228 4.92 8.30 2.85
N GLY A 229 4.19 9.31 3.31
CA GLY A 229 4.39 9.90 4.62
C GLY A 229 5.59 10.86 4.66
N SER A 230 5.64 11.67 5.69
CA SER A 230 6.75 12.58 5.96
C SER A 230 7.17 12.45 7.42
N SER A 231 8.48 12.42 7.67
CA SER A 231 9.02 12.53 9.02
C SER A 231 9.12 14.00 9.42
N LYS A 232 8.93 14.31 10.71
CA LYS A 232 9.12 15.68 11.22
C LYS A 232 10.59 16.12 11.26
N SER A 233 11.54 15.18 11.17
CA SER A 233 12.98 15.45 11.30
C SER A 233 13.65 16.02 10.05
N GLY A 234 12.93 16.19 8.94
CA GLY A 234 13.51 16.69 7.68
C GLY A 234 14.47 15.72 6.98
N GLU A 235 14.75 14.56 7.57
CA GLU A 235 15.47 13.49 6.88
C GLU A 235 14.56 12.82 5.87
N ALA A 236 15.12 12.41 4.72
CA ALA A 236 14.42 11.78 3.61
C ALA A 236 14.02 10.31 3.92
N ARG A 237 13.35 10.10 5.06
CA ARG A 237 12.82 8.78 5.45
C ARG A 237 11.34 8.79 5.23
N ALA A 238 10.85 7.72 4.60
CA ALA A 238 9.47 7.53 4.25
C ALA A 238 9.02 6.12 4.63
N ILE A 239 7.73 5.94 4.75
CA ILE A 239 7.12 4.62 4.82
C ILE A 239 7.22 4.03 3.42
N SER A 240 7.73 2.82 3.31
CA SER A 240 7.80 2.09 2.04
C SER A 240 6.69 1.05 1.96
N GLY A 241 6.17 0.86 0.76
CA GLY A 241 5.20 -0.18 0.49
C GLY A 241 5.42 -0.82 -0.87
N SER A 242 4.94 -2.05 -0.96
CA SER A 242 4.85 -2.76 -2.22
C SER A 242 3.49 -3.44 -2.35
N PHE A 243 2.94 -3.39 -3.54
CA PHE A 243 1.69 -4.03 -3.90
C PHE A 243 1.95 -5.00 -5.05
N LEU A 244 1.51 -6.23 -4.89
CA LEU A 244 1.62 -7.28 -5.88
C LEU A 244 0.23 -7.62 -6.37
N LEU A 245 0.03 -7.66 -7.69
CA LEU A 245 -1.26 -7.93 -8.32
C LEU A 245 -1.09 -9.03 -9.37
N ALA A 246 -1.88 -10.09 -9.25
CA ALA A 246 -1.90 -11.17 -10.23
C ALA A 246 -2.41 -10.67 -11.59
N PRO A 247 -1.85 -11.17 -12.71
CA PRO A 247 -2.34 -10.83 -14.02
C PRO A 247 -3.72 -11.46 -14.27
N ARG A 248 -4.48 -10.83 -15.14
CA ARG A 248 -5.70 -11.40 -15.70
C ARG A 248 -5.34 -12.13 -17.00
N MET A 249 -5.54 -13.43 -17.02
CA MET A 249 -5.32 -14.21 -18.25
C MET A 249 -6.39 -13.86 -19.27
N GLU A 250 -5.97 -13.39 -20.45
CA GLU A 250 -6.87 -13.20 -21.59
C GLU A 250 -7.25 -14.60 -22.13
N GLN A 251 -8.54 -14.87 -22.24
CA GLN A 251 -9.06 -16.10 -22.89
C GLN A 251 -9.09 -15.93 -24.39
#